data_40a02b7fceb5cd96684d895d34f898da
#
_entry.id   40a02b7fceb5cd96684d895d34f898da
#
_cell.length_a   1.000
_cell.length_b   1.000
_cell.length_c   1.000
_cell.angle_alpha   90.00
_cell.angle_beta   90.00
_cell.angle_gamma   90.00
#
_symmetry.space_group_name_H-M   'P 1'
#
loop_
_entity.id
_entity.type
_entity.pdbx_description
1 polymer ?
#
loop_
_entity_poly.entity_id
_entity_poly.type
_entity_poly.pdbx_seq_one_letter_code
_entity_poly.pdbx_strand_id
1 'polypeptide(L)'
;MVLDQDEEEEEEEEDDEERDETSEDSKPERRPRRKVPEESPRISEAEAEIVDKWWEEYRNMRGIEKIRQHLEDFLRDHPKLVPNLELHMEVLFELGADYVREGRHAEYIDLLLKMRSQFADSYLKSFGAYDRDIISYQIATGRKHEAVDFLNYFREYPGHDPDNLFRIIELMMANNCQEMVTDLVQDIYYEVCTCSGIHGGDELIDILMVGYMAPFLKPDFTRADLEELASKLRTIRIPLKDEFYQPDFLGQHFERILTNRKGWTIGDCKTRSEIFNRYYQVSLSFMGFLHECKGKDWLAADFYRKMALRYLVYVVPEGKCPRETFVFTKNKIESTLAKTCSSYFFLHSTAVIVSLDSLYWFAEYLEESDSIPEERRTAIQTWCSELYHQVFPGLLRTEVSAKAFERFPL
;
A
#
# COMPACT_ATOMS: atom_id res chain seq x y z
N MET A 1 -13.89 6.67 3.51
CA MET A 1 -14.63 5.45 3.15
C MET A 1 -16.00 5.88 2.61
N VAL A 2 -16.08 6.10 1.31
CA VAL A 2 -17.32 6.37 0.59
C VAL A 2 -17.94 5.00 0.31
N LEU A 3 -19.06 4.70 0.91
CA LEU A 3 -19.91 3.58 0.51
C LEU A 3 -20.77 4.10 -0.62
N ASP A 4 -20.59 3.55 -1.81
CA ASP A 4 -21.46 3.79 -2.96
C ASP A 4 -22.89 3.51 -2.53
N GLN A 5 -23.73 4.53 -2.67
CA GLN A 5 -25.17 4.41 -2.58
C GLN A 5 -25.67 4.00 -3.96
N ASP A 6 -26.44 2.93 -3.97
CA ASP A 6 -27.14 2.41 -5.12
C ASP A 6 -28.01 3.50 -5.78
N GLU A 7 -27.98 3.47 -7.10
CA GLU A 7 -28.69 4.25 -8.05
C GLU A 7 -30.19 4.33 -7.74
N GLU A 8 -30.68 5.51 -7.43
CA GLU A 8 -32.01 5.94 -7.78
C GLU A 8 -31.85 7.11 -8.77
N GLU A 9 -32.14 6.83 -10.04
CA GLU A 9 -32.26 7.81 -11.09
C GLU A 9 -33.41 8.75 -10.76
N GLU A 10 -33.11 9.92 -10.23
CA GLU A 10 -34.02 11.08 -10.30
C GLU A 10 -33.38 12.11 -11.22
N GLU A 11 -34.07 12.33 -12.35
CA GLU A 11 -33.85 13.42 -13.28
C GLU A 11 -34.00 14.75 -12.52
N GLU A 12 -32.91 15.42 -12.23
CA GLU A 12 -32.92 16.80 -11.74
C GLU A 12 -32.41 17.75 -12.80
N GLU A 13 -33.29 18.72 -13.07
CA GLU A 13 -33.18 19.81 -14.02
C GLU A 13 -31.89 20.61 -13.83
N GLU A 14 -31.28 20.95 -14.98
CA GLU A 14 -30.14 21.88 -15.08
C GLU A 14 -30.53 23.27 -14.56
N ASP A 15 -30.07 23.63 -13.38
CA ASP A 15 -29.99 25.03 -12.95
C ASP A 15 -28.53 25.50 -13.10
N ASP A 16 -28.28 26.23 -14.17
CA ASP A 16 -27.07 27.01 -14.45
C ASP A 16 -26.92 28.15 -13.42
N GLU A 17 -26.32 27.85 -12.27
CA GLU A 17 -25.83 28.89 -11.35
C GLU A 17 -24.43 29.33 -11.76
N GLU A 18 -24.34 30.56 -12.26
CA GLU A 18 -23.11 31.36 -12.45
C GLU A 18 -22.20 31.28 -11.22
N ARG A 19 -21.12 30.50 -11.27
CA ARG A 19 -20.06 30.53 -10.27
C ARG A 19 -19.18 31.74 -10.49
N ASP A 20 -19.31 32.67 -9.57
CA ASP A 20 -18.53 33.87 -9.37
C ASP A 20 -17.01 33.61 -9.43
N GLU A 21 -16.35 34.09 -10.50
CA GLU A 21 -14.91 34.05 -10.72
C GLU A 21 -14.20 35.13 -9.88
N THR A 22 -14.09 34.95 -8.55
CA THR A 22 -13.22 35.81 -7.75
C THR A 22 -12.55 35.06 -6.62
N SER A 23 -11.46 34.35 -6.91
CA SER A 23 -10.29 34.26 -6.03
C SER A 23 -9.09 33.62 -6.77
N GLU A 24 -8.45 34.42 -7.63
CA GLU A 24 -7.08 34.15 -8.09
C GLU A 24 -6.10 34.51 -6.98
N ASP A 25 -6.04 33.74 -5.89
CA ASP A 25 -4.97 33.92 -4.91
C ASP A 25 -4.23 32.59 -4.68
N SER A 26 -2.97 32.62 -5.17
CA SER A 26 -1.88 31.70 -4.86
C SER A 26 -2.10 30.22 -5.19
N LYS A 27 -2.20 29.89 -6.49
CA LYS A 27 -1.81 28.54 -6.95
C LYS A 27 -0.32 28.39 -6.65
N PRO A 28 0.11 27.33 -5.92
CA PRO A 28 1.54 27.06 -5.75
C PRO A 28 2.17 26.97 -7.14
N GLU A 29 3.33 27.62 -7.35
CA GLU A 29 4.07 27.55 -8.60
C GLU A 29 4.25 26.08 -8.99
N ARG A 30 3.56 25.66 -10.04
CA ARG A 30 3.68 24.30 -10.55
C ARG A 30 5.09 24.13 -11.07
N ARG A 31 5.88 23.25 -10.41
CA ARG A 31 7.12 22.77 -11.01
C ARG A 31 6.77 22.16 -12.38
N PRO A 32 7.52 22.51 -13.45
CA PRO A 32 7.23 21.94 -14.75
C PRO A 32 7.32 20.42 -14.67
N ARG A 33 6.24 19.73 -15.08
CA ARG A 33 6.18 18.26 -15.10
C ARG A 33 7.31 17.75 -15.98
N ARG A 34 8.26 17.06 -15.39
CA ARG A 34 9.22 16.26 -16.15
C ARG A 34 8.50 14.98 -16.56
N LYS A 35 8.49 14.67 -17.86
CA LYS A 35 8.00 13.39 -18.35
C LYS A 35 9.18 12.42 -18.37
N VAL A 36 8.90 11.17 -17.95
CA VAL A 36 9.84 10.08 -18.20
C VAL A 36 10.00 9.95 -19.72
N PRO A 37 11.24 9.81 -20.25
CA PRO A 37 11.45 9.63 -21.68
C PRO A 37 10.73 8.37 -22.18
N GLU A 38 9.70 8.54 -23.00
CA GLU A 38 8.92 7.41 -23.55
C GLU A 38 9.62 6.74 -24.73
N GLU A 39 10.36 7.52 -25.52
CA GLU A 39 11.01 7.03 -26.73
C GLU A 39 12.49 6.69 -26.50
N SER A 40 12.88 5.52 -27.01
CA SER A 40 14.31 5.18 -27.11
C SER A 40 14.99 6.05 -28.15
N PRO A 41 16.27 6.39 -27.96
CA PRO A 41 17.02 7.15 -28.94
C PRO A 41 16.98 6.48 -30.34
N ARG A 42 16.88 7.27 -31.38
CA ARG A 42 17.01 6.73 -32.76
C ARG A 42 18.41 6.20 -32.99
N ILE A 43 18.50 4.98 -33.49
CA ILE A 43 19.74 4.29 -33.78
C ILE A 43 19.85 4.02 -35.29
N SER A 44 21.07 3.84 -35.80
CA SER A 44 21.34 3.43 -37.17
C SER A 44 20.94 1.97 -37.41
N GLU A 45 20.79 1.58 -38.67
CA GLU A 45 20.49 0.20 -39.06
C GLU A 45 21.54 -0.80 -38.52
N ALA A 46 22.83 -0.43 -38.59
CA ALA A 46 23.92 -1.24 -38.04
C ALA A 46 23.84 -1.39 -36.48
N GLU A 47 23.41 -0.35 -35.79
CA GLU A 47 23.19 -0.43 -34.33
C GLU A 47 21.96 -1.25 -34.00
N ALA A 48 20.89 -1.19 -34.80
CA ALA A 48 19.71 -2.04 -34.64
C ALA A 48 20.09 -3.52 -34.82
N GLU A 49 20.91 -3.88 -35.77
CA GLU A 49 21.41 -5.27 -35.95
C GLU A 49 22.16 -5.77 -34.71
N ILE A 50 22.91 -4.90 -34.00
CA ILE A 50 23.59 -5.29 -32.75
C ILE A 50 22.58 -5.61 -31.68
N VAL A 51 21.51 -4.79 -31.52
CA VAL A 51 20.45 -4.99 -30.55
C VAL A 51 19.67 -6.28 -30.88
N ASP A 52 19.29 -6.48 -32.14
CA ASP A 52 18.54 -7.67 -32.58
C ASP A 52 19.32 -8.95 -32.34
N LYS A 53 20.63 -8.94 -32.65
CA LYS A 53 21.51 -10.07 -32.40
C LYS A 53 21.63 -10.39 -30.92
N TRP A 54 21.74 -9.38 -30.07
CA TRP A 54 21.77 -9.55 -28.62
C TRP A 54 20.52 -10.25 -28.12
N TRP A 55 19.33 -9.83 -28.60
CA TRP A 55 18.05 -10.43 -28.26
C TRP A 55 17.92 -11.89 -28.76
N GLU A 56 18.42 -12.18 -29.96
CA GLU A 56 18.45 -13.53 -30.49
C GLU A 56 19.29 -14.47 -29.61
N GLU A 57 20.47 -14.02 -29.19
CA GLU A 57 21.35 -14.76 -28.28
C GLU A 57 20.72 -14.94 -26.91
N TYR A 58 20.12 -13.87 -26.31
CA TYR A 58 19.44 -13.91 -25.04
C TYR A 58 18.33 -14.98 -24.99
N ARG A 59 17.43 -15.00 -25.97
CA ARG A 59 16.33 -15.97 -26.04
C ARG A 59 16.79 -17.44 -25.99
N ASN A 60 18.01 -17.71 -26.41
CA ASN A 60 18.60 -19.03 -26.40
C ASN A 60 19.40 -19.35 -25.14
N MET A 61 19.60 -18.37 -24.27
CA MET A 61 20.35 -18.56 -23.01
C MET A 61 19.49 -19.17 -21.91
N ARG A 62 20.17 -19.84 -21.00
CA ARG A 62 19.55 -20.35 -19.77
C ARG A 62 20.56 -20.25 -18.63
N GLY A 63 20.06 -19.87 -17.44
CA GLY A 63 20.82 -19.76 -16.20
C GLY A 63 21.36 -18.35 -15.95
N ILE A 64 21.20 -17.93 -14.68
CA ILE A 64 21.48 -16.57 -14.20
C ILE A 64 22.87 -16.07 -14.61
N GLU A 65 23.90 -16.87 -14.40
CA GLU A 65 25.29 -16.44 -14.67
C GLU A 65 25.54 -16.11 -16.14
N LYS A 66 24.96 -16.92 -17.04
CA LYS A 66 25.15 -16.68 -18.49
C LYS A 66 24.39 -15.44 -18.94
N ILE A 67 23.15 -15.27 -18.49
CA ILE A 67 22.32 -14.13 -18.83
C ILE A 67 22.95 -12.85 -18.23
N ARG A 68 23.38 -12.91 -16.97
CA ARG A 68 24.08 -11.80 -16.33
C ARG A 68 25.35 -11.41 -17.08
N GLN A 69 26.20 -12.37 -17.42
CA GLN A 69 27.44 -12.10 -18.15
C GLN A 69 27.15 -11.48 -19.51
N HIS A 70 26.18 -12.00 -20.24
CA HIS A 70 25.77 -11.48 -21.54
C HIS A 70 25.26 -10.05 -21.46
N LEU A 71 24.45 -9.74 -20.43
CA LEU A 71 24.02 -8.39 -20.14
C LEU A 71 25.21 -7.47 -19.78
N GLU A 72 26.08 -7.89 -18.87
CA GLU A 72 27.23 -7.08 -18.45
C GLU A 72 28.21 -6.80 -19.60
N ASP A 73 28.40 -7.76 -20.49
CA ASP A 73 29.23 -7.57 -21.71
C ASP A 73 28.61 -6.51 -22.63
N PHE A 74 27.28 -6.56 -22.85
CA PHE A 74 26.59 -5.55 -23.64
C PHE A 74 26.65 -4.15 -22.99
N LEU A 75 26.40 -4.06 -21.69
CA LEU A 75 26.49 -2.80 -20.95
C LEU A 75 27.87 -2.15 -21.05
N ARG A 76 28.92 -2.97 -21.09
CA ARG A 76 30.31 -2.52 -21.21
C ARG A 76 30.64 -2.09 -22.64
N ASP A 77 30.26 -2.93 -23.62
CA ASP A 77 30.72 -2.78 -25.02
C ASP A 77 29.82 -1.83 -25.83
N HIS A 78 28.53 -1.71 -25.45
CA HIS A 78 27.54 -0.90 -26.17
C HIS A 78 26.70 0.01 -25.23
N PRO A 79 27.35 0.84 -24.37
CA PRO A 79 26.62 1.61 -23.34
C PRO A 79 25.58 2.58 -23.92
N LYS A 80 25.79 3.08 -25.15
CA LYS A 80 24.87 4.01 -25.82
C LYS A 80 23.60 3.33 -26.34
N LEU A 81 23.60 2.01 -26.52
CA LEU A 81 22.47 1.23 -27.02
C LEU A 81 21.59 0.66 -25.92
N VAL A 82 22.01 0.80 -24.67
CA VAL A 82 21.26 0.27 -23.50
C VAL A 82 19.80 0.75 -23.47
N PRO A 83 19.46 2.01 -23.76
CA PRO A 83 18.06 2.46 -23.82
C PRO A 83 17.21 1.72 -24.86
N ASN A 84 17.83 1.14 -25.88
CA ASN A 84 17.16 0.42 -26.95
C ASN A 84 16.95 -1.08 -26.65
N LEU A 85 17.57 -1.61 -25.59
CA LEU A 85 17.36 -2.98 -25.17
C LEU A 85 16.02 -3.22 -24.46
N GLU A 86 15.34 -2.14 -24.01
CA GLU A 86 14.08 -2.27 -23.25
C GLU A 86 14.19 -3.30 -22.10
N LEU A 87 15.31 -3.28 -21.38
CA LEU A 87 15.69 -4.26 -20.35
C LEU A 87 14.61 -4.47 -19.28
N HIS A 88 13.76 -3.45 -19.05
CA HIS A 88 12.69 -3.46 -18.10
C HIS A 88 11.55 -4.43 -18.48
N MET A 89 11.34 -4.70 -19.77
CA MET A 89 10.20 -5.51 -20.20
C MET A 89 10.40 -7.01 -19.93
N GLU A 90 11.62 -7.49 -19.97
CA GLU A 90 11.88 -8.93 -19.94
C GLU A 90 13.10 -9.28 -19.05
N VAL A 91 14.28 -8.75 -19.40
CA VAL A 91 15.57 -9.25 -18.88
C VAL A 91 15.74 -9.05 -17.38
N LEU A 92 15.55 -7.83 -16.87
CA LEU A 92 15.72 -7.55 -15.44
C LEU A 92 14.60 -8.17 -14.61
N PHE A 93 13.41 -8.29 -15.17
CA PHE A 93 12.30 -8.97 -14.51
C PHE A 93 12.57 -10.48 -14.36
N GLU A 94 13.01 -11.16 -15.43
CA GLU A 94 13.35 -12.59 -15.38
C GLU A 94 14.56 -12.86 -14.48
N LEU A 95 15.62 -12.06 -14.59
CA LEU A 95 16.78 -12.14 -13.72
C LEU A 95 16.38 -11.93 -12.25
N GLY A 96 15.54 -10.93 -11.96
CA GLY A 96 15.03 -10.68 -10.63
C GLY A 96 14.32 -11.89 -10.03
N ALA A 97 13.40 -12.49 -10.79
CA ALA A 97 12.67 -13.69 -10.37
C ALA A 97 13.61 -14.88 -10.13
N ASP A 98 14.63 -15.07 -10.97
CA ASP A 98 15.61 -16.13 -10.83
C ASP A 98 16.52 -15.92 -9.60
N TYR A 99 17.03 -14.71 -9.40
CA TYR A 99 17.82 -14.35 -8.22
C TYR A 99 17.03 -14.55 -6.92
N VAL A 100 15.76 -14.12 -6.91
CA VAL A 100 14.86 -14.32 -5.74
C VAL A 100 14.67 -15.81 -5.48
N ARG A 101 14.43 -16.61 -6.52
CA ARG A 101 14.25 -18.08 -6.41
C ARG A 101 15.49 -18.79 -5.86
N GLU A 102 16.69 -18.29 -6.18
CA GLU A 102 17.96 -18.82 -5.66
C GLU A 102 18.37 -18.21 -4.31
N GLY A 103 17.60 -17.26 -3.76
CA GLY A 103 17.93 -16.57 -2.51
C GLY A 103 19.08 -15.55 -2.63
N ARG A 104 19.43 -15.16 -3.83
CA ARG A 104 20.56 -14.27 -4.18
C ARG A 104 20.10 -12.81 -4.33
N HIS A 105 19.20 -12.35 -3.48
CA HIS A 105 18.61 -11.00 -3.54
C HIS A 105 19.67 -9.89 -3.59
N ALA A 106 20.74 -10.01 -2.81
CA ALA A 106 21.78 -8.97 -2.75
C ALA A 106 22.41 -8.71 -4.13
N GLU A 107 22.68 -9.76 -4.89
CA GLU A 107 23.28 -9.64 -6.22
C GLU A 107 22.35 -8.99 -7.23
N TYR A 108 21.04 -9.27 -7.12
CA TYR A 108 20.04 -8.60 -7.93
C TYR A 108 19.96 -7.11 -7.60
N ILE A 109 19.93 -6.77 -6.33
CA ILE A 109 19.91 -5.36 -5.89
C ILE A 109 21.18 -4.62 -6.34
N ASP A 110 22.36 -5.24 -6.26
CA ASP A 110 23.62 -4.66 -6.77
C ASP A 110 23.53 -4.37 -8.28
N LEU A 111 22.91 -5.25 -9.05
CA LEU A 111 22.66 -5.04 -10.49
C LEU A 111 21.73 -3.84 -10.71
N LEU A 112 20.62 -3.73 -9.98
CA LEU A 112 19.71 -2.59 -10.07
C LEU A 112 20.38 -1.27 -9.70
N LEU A 113 21.21 -1.24 -8.64
CA LEU A 113 21.98 -0.06 -8.25
C LEU A 113 22.99 0.35 -9.30
N LYS A 114 23.65 -0.62 -9.96
CA LYS A 114 24.52 -0.36 -11.12
C LYS A 114 23.74 0.26 -12.29
N MET A 115 22.58 -0.29 -12.62
CA MET A 115 21.71 0.24 -13.67
C MET A 115 21.26 1.67 -13.33
N ARG A 116 20.82 1.92 -12.11
CA ARG A 116 20.40 3.25 -11.64
C ARG A 116 21.51 4.31 -11.77
N SER A 117 22.75 3.94 -11.45
CA SER A 117 23.88 4.87 -11.44
C SER A 117 24.51 5.10 -12.79
N GLN A 118 24.54 4.08 -13.67
CA GLN A 118 25.28 4.13 -14.94
C GLN A 118 24.37 4.29 -16.17
N PHE A 119 23.10 3.89 -16.07
CA PHE A 119 22.15 3.83 -17.19
C PHE A 119 20.80 4.44 -16.78
N ALA A 120 20.83 5.65 -16.21
CA ALA A 120 19.68 6.32 -15.62
C ALA A 120 18.48 6.43 -16.58
N ASP A 121 18.70 6.73 -17.86
CA ASP A 121 17.62 6.87 -18.85
C ASP A 121 16.86 5.55 -19.08
N SER A 122 17.58 4.42 -19.10
CA SER A 122 16.96 3.09 -19.20
C SER A 122 16.27 2.69 -17.89
N TYR A 123 16.87 3.04 -16.77
CA TYR A 123 16.33 2.75 -15.44
C TYR A 123 15.01 3.50 -15.18
N LEU A 124 14.94 4.78 -15.59
CA LEU A 124 13.76 5.63 -15.42
C LEU A 124 12.49 5.08 -16.07
N LYS A 125 12.61 4.28 -17.14
CA LYS A 125 11.44 3.70 -17.81
C LYS A 125 10.64 2.74 -16.93
N SER A 126 11.28 2.14 -15.93
CA SER A 126 10.65 1.17 -15.00
C SER A 126 11.16 1.32 -13.57
N PHE A 127 11.53 2.55 -13.18
CA PHE A 127 12.03 2.81 -11.84
C PHE A 127 11.06 2.32 -10.75
N GLY A 128 9.75 2.39 -11.01
CA GLY A 128 8.73 1.98 -10.05
C GLY A 128 8.93 0.55 -9.56
N ALA A 129 9.14 -0.41 -10.49
CA ALA A 129 9.41 -1.79 -10.15
C ALA A 129 10.78 -1.97 -9.48
N TYR A 130 11.82 -1.30 -10.00
CA TYR A 130 13.19 -1.46 -9.51
C TYR A 130 13.39 -0.82 -8.14
N ASP A 131 12.95 0.42 -7.95
CA ASP A 131 13.05 1.10 -6.66
C ASP A 131 12.16 0.41 -5.61
N ARG A 132 10.99 -0.16 -5.99
CA ARG A 132 10.21 -1.03 -5.11
C ARG A 132 11.04 -2.21 -4.59
N ASP A 133 11.75 -2.91 -5.46
CA ASP A 133 12.55 -4.07 -5.09
C ASP A 133 13.74 -3.67 -4.19
N ILE A 134 14.40 -2.53 -4.49
CA ILE A 134 15.46 -1.99 -3.65
C ILE A 134 14.92 -1.59 -2.27
N ILE A 135 13.83 -0.82 -2.21
CA ILE A 135 13.18 -0.40 -0.95
C ILE A 135 12.78 -1.63 -0.12
N SER A 136 12.17 -2.63 -0.78
CA SER A 136 11.78 -3.89 -0.13
C SER A 136 12.96 -4.60 0.51
N TYR A 137 14.08 -4.68 -0.19
CA TYR A 137 15.30 -5.28 0.32
C TYR A 137 15.92 -4.47 1.46
N GLN A 138 15.93 -3.14 1.38
CA GLN A 138 16.41 -2.28 2.48
C GLN A 138 15.59 -2.48 3.75
N ILE A 139 14.25 -2.54 3.62
CA ILE A 139 13.36 -2.82 4.74
C ILE A 139 13.64 -4.21 5.31
N ALA A 140 13.74 -5.25 4.48
CA ALA A 140 13.98 -6.63 4.88
C ALA A 140 15.31 -6.80 5.62
N THR A 141 16.33 -6.02 5.25
CA THR A 141 17.66 -6.05 5.87
C THR A 141 17.83 -5.10 7.04
N GLY A 142 16.77 -4.40 7.48
CA GLY A 142 16.78 -3.48 8.61
C GLY A 142 17.41 -2.11 8.31
N ARG A 143 17.62 -1.78 7.02
CA ARG A 143 18.24 -0.53 6.55
C ARG A 143 17.20 0.47 6.04
N LYS A 144 16.08 0.61 6.77
CA LYS A 144 14.93 1.46 6.35
C LYS A 144 15.33 2.89 5.96
N HIS A 145 16.29 3.48 6.67
CA HIS A 145 16.76 4.85 6.42
C HIS A 145 17.43 5.01 5.04
N GLU A 146 18.00 3.94 4.48
CA GLU A 146 18.59 3.97 3.14
C GLU A 146 17.52 3.95 2.03
N ALA A 147 16.28 3.55 2.36
CA ALA A 147 15.18 3.51 1.39
C ALA A 147 14.71 4.91 0.96
N VAL A 148 14.97 5.95 1.76
CA VAL A 148 14.51 7.33 1.50
C VAL A 148 14.99 7.85 0.15
N ASP A 149 16.24 7.56 -0.23
CA ASP A 149 16.84 8.01 -1.49
C ASP A 149 16.17 7.41 -2.74
N PHE A 150 15.52 6.25 -2.58
CA PHE A 150 14.81 5.56 -3.66
C PHE A 150 13.37 6.05 -3.83
N LEU A 151 12.85 6.87 -2.91
CA LEU A 151 11.54 7.50 -3.03
C LEU A 151 11.56 8.76 -3.93
N ASN A 152 12.76 9.26 -4.29
CA ASN A 152 12.88 10.52 -5.02
C ASN A 152 12.23 10.46 -6.42
N TYR A 153 12.34 9.35 -7.14
CA TYR A 153 11.68 9.22 -8.44
C TYR A 153 10.16 9.17 -8.32
N PHE A 154 9.61 8.58 -7.26
CA PHE A 154 8.17 8.62 -6.99
C PHE A 154 7.68 10.02 -6.65
N ARG A 155 8.51 10.86 -5.99
CA ARG A 155 8.20 12.28 -5.78
C ARG A 155 8.27 13.09 -7.07
N GLU A 156 9.22 12.78 -7.93
CA GLU A 156 9.44 13.50 -9.20
C GLU A 156 8.41 13.09 -10.28
N TYR A 157 7.97 11.83 -10.29
CA TYR A 157 7.09 11.23 -11.30
C TYR A 157 5.93 10.42 -10.69
N PRO A 158 5.11 10.98 -9.79
CA PRO A 158 4.13 10.20 -9.02
C PRO A 158 3.04 9.54 -9.86
N GLY A 159 2.76 10.08 -11.03
CA GLY A 159 1.75 9.55 -11.97
C GLY A 159 2.31 8.55 -13.00
N HIS A 160 3.61 8.26 -12.98
CA HIS A 160 4.22 7.38 -14.00
C HIS A 160 3.92 5.89 -13.74
N ASP A 161 4.02 5.47 -12.49
CA ASP A 161 3.78 4.07 -12.10
C ASP A 161 3.01 4.01 -10.76
N PRO A 162 1.72 4.35 -10.79
CA PRO A 162 0.90 4.41 -9.59
C PRO A 162 0.78 3.06 -8.88
N ASP A 163 0.74 1.95 -9.62
CA ASP A 163 0.62 0.62 -9.03
C ASP A 163 1.81 0.28 -8.12
N ASN A 164 3.03 0.52 -8.58
CA ASN A 164 4.21 0.30 -7.75
C ASN A 164 4.33 1.35 -6.63
N LEU A 165 3.89 2.58 -6.84
CA LEU A 165 3.81 3.58 -5.78
C LEU A 165 2.91 3.11 -4.62
N PHE A 166 1.68 2.66 -4.90
CA PHE A 166 0.78 2.14 -3.85
C PHE A 166 1.33 0.89 -3.17
N ARG A 167 1.95 -0.02 -3.91
CA ARG A 167 2.61 -1.21 -3.33
C ARG A 167 3.74 -0.85 -2.36
N ILE A 168 4.54 0.17 -2.68
CA ILE A 168 5.59 0.65 -1.78
C ILE A 168 4.99 1.30 -0.54
N ILE A 169 3.95 2.10 -0.68
CA ILE A 169 3.24 2.71 0.44
C ILE A 169 2.69 1.62 1.38
N GLU A 170 2.00 0.61 0.85
CA GLU A 170 1.51 -0.53 1.63
C GLU A 170 2.63 -1.27 2.36
N LEU A 171 3.74 -1.55 1.65
CA LEU A 171 4.91 -2.22 2.23
C LEU A 171 5.53 -1.42 3.38
N MET A 172 5.70 -0.12 3.19
CA MET A 172 6.25 0.77 4.21
C MET A 172 5.32 0.90 5.42
N MET A 173 4.00 1.04 5.21
CA MET A 173 3.02 1.04 6.29
C MET A 173 3.10 -0.27 7.09
N ALA A 174 3.06 -1.42 6.43
CA ALA A 174 3.14 -2.72 7.09
C ALA A 174 4.39 -2.88 7.98
N ASN A 175 5.47 -2.18 7.64
CA ASN A 175 6.78 -2.27 8.30
C ASN A 175 7.11 -1.08 9.23
N ASN A 176 6.12 -0.36 9.74
CA ASN A 176 6.32 0.77 10.67
C ASN A 176 7.25 1.86 10.09
N CYS A 177 6.94 2.37 8.91
CA CYS A 177 7.67 3.46 8.27
C CYS A 177 6.80 4.72 8.15
N GLN A 178 6.01 5.04 9.18
CA GLN A 178 5.01 6.11 9.18
C GLN A 178 5.57 7.46 8.70
N GLU A 179 6.71 7.91 9.23
CA GLU A 179 7.30 9.20 8.85
C GLU A 179 7.61 9.26 7.35
N MET A 180 8.26 8.20 6.82
CA MET A 180 8.61 8.13 5.39
C MET A 180 7.36 8.13 4.49
N VAL A 181 6.31 7.42 4.91
CA VAL A 181 5.04 7.37 4.17
C VAL A 181 4.34 8.71 4.21
N THR A 182 4.24 9.33 5.38
CA THR A 182 3.58 10.64 5.55
C THR A 182 4.28 11.70 4.71
N ASP A 183 5.62 11.77 4.75
CA ASP A 183 6.40 12.71 3.96
C ASP A 183 6.25 12.49 2.46
N LEU A 184 6.32 11.23 2.00
CA LEU A 184 6.11 10.90 0.59
C LEU A 184 4.71 11.32 0.13
N VAL A 185 3.67 10.91 0.86
CA VAL A 185 2.29 11.19 0.48
C VAL A 185 1.99 12.69 0.53
N GLN A 186 2.54 13.42 1.48
CA GLN A 186 2.42 14.89 1.54
C GLN A 186 2.96 15.56 0.27
N ASP A 187 4.06 15.06 -0.27
CA ASP A 187 4.69 15.61 -1.48
C ASP A 187 3.88 15.32 -2.75
N ILE A 188 3.21 14.16 -2.82
CA ILE A 188 2.62 13.66 -4.07
C ILE A 188 1.09 13.69 -4.13
N TYR A 189 0.37 13.76 -2.97
CA TYR A 189 -1.08 13.52 -2.93
C TYR A 189 -1.87 14.39 -3.88
N TYR A 190 -1.54 15.69 -3.98
CA TYR A 190 -2.26 16.63 -4.83
C TYR A 190 -2.14 16.24 -6.31
N GLU A 191 -0.94 15.84 -6.74
CA GLU A 191 -0.72 15.44 -8.12
C GLU A 191 -1.43 14.13 -8.45
N VAL A 192 -1.33 13.13 -7.57
CA VAL A 192 -2.02 11.85 -7.73
C VAL A 192 -3.53 12.02 -7.77
N CYS A 193 -4.11 12.80 -6.85
CA CYS A 193 -5.56 13.05 -6.80
C CYS A 193 -6.09 13.85 -8.01
N THR A 194 -5.23 14.61 -8.69
CA THR A 194 -5.64 15.42 -9.86
C THR A 194 -5.32 14.77 -11.21
N CYS A 195 -4.60 13.64 -11.21
CA CYS A 195 -4.31 12.88 -12.43
C CYS A 195 -5.54 12.06 -12.84
N SER A 196 -6.07 12.32 -14.03
CA SER A 196 -7.14 11.49 -14.61
C SER A 196 -6.62 10.05 -14.83
N GLY A 197 -7.37 9.08 -14.30
CA GLY A 197 -7.04 7.65 -14.45
C GLY A 197 -6.28 7.01 -13.29
N ILE A 198 -5.87 7.78 -12.26
CA ILE A 198 -5.32 7.20 -11.05
C ILE A 198 -6.47 7.02 -10.05
N HIS A 199 -6.74 5.76 -9.70
CA HIS A 199 -7.65 5.40 -8.63
C HIS A 199 -6.85 5.26 -7.32
N GLY A 200 -7.38 5.74 -6.18
CA GLY A 200 -6.74 5.61 -4.87
C GLY A 200 -6.39 6.94 -4.19
N GLY A 201 -6.80 8.08 -4.77
CA GLY A 201 -6.63 9.40 -4.13
C GLY A 201 -7.19 9.46 -2.71
N ASP A 202 -8.34 8.84 -2.47
CA ASP A 202 -8.97 8.77 -1.15
C ASP A 202 -8.10 8.01 -0.13
N GLU A 203 -7.36 7.00 -0.57
CA GLU A 203 -6.44 6.25 0.30
C GLU A 203 -5.26 7.12 0.76
N LEU A 204 -4.74 7.99 -0.11
CA LEU A 204 -3.68 8.94 0.25
C LEU A 204 -4.18 9.99 1.25
N ILE A 205 -5.41 10.44 1.12
CA ILE A 205 -6.06 11.35 2.07
C ILE A 205 -6.18 10.69 3.44
N ASP A 206 -6.63 9.44 3.50
CA ASP A 206 -6.71 8.67 4.74
C ASP A 206 -5.33 8.52 5.41
N ILE A 207 -4.29 8.25 4.63
CA ILE A 207 -2.91 8.13 5.12
C ILE A 207 -2.42 9.45 5.71
N LEU A 208 -2.64 10.57 5.03
CA LEU A 208 -2.29 11.90 5.55
C LEU A 208 -3.05 12.18 6.84
N MET A 209 -4.35 11.90 6.88
CA MET A 209 -5.16 12.12 8.07
C MET A 209 -4.59 11.37 9.27
N VAL A 210 -4.29 10.07 9.13
CA VAL A 210 -3.70 9.28 10.22
C VAL A 210 -2.30 9.78 10.58
N GLY A 211 -1.46 10.12 9.59
CA GLY A 211 -0.13 10.66 9.82
C GLY A 211 -0.16 11.97 10.63
N TYR A 212 -1.11 12.88 10.33
CA TYR A 212 -1.27 14.13 11.09
C TYR A 212 -1.92 13.94 12.44
N MET A 213 -2.79 12.95 12.62
CA MET A 213 -3.38 12.61 13.90
C MET A 213 -2.39 11.94 14.86
N ALA A 214 -1.43 11.18 14.34
CA ALA A 214 -0.50 10.35 15.12
C ALA A 214 0.20 11.08 16.28
N PRO A 215 0.74 12.31 16.14
CA PRO A 215 1.37 13.03 17.27
C PRO A 215 0.42 13.41 18.39
N PHE A 216 -0.89 13.45 18.11
CA PHE A 216 -1.94 13.83 19.04
C PHE A 216 -2.70 12.62 19.62
N LEU A 217 -2.53 11.43 19.05
CA LEU A 217 -3.14 10.18 19.52
C LEU A 217 -2.42 9.65 20.78
N LYS A 218 -2.73 10.26 21.91
CA LYS A 218 -2.20 9.95 23.24
C LYS A 218 -3.34 9.94 24.27
N PRO A 219 -3.27 9.13 25.35
CA PRO A 219 -4.37 9.03 26.34
C PRO A 219 -4.73 10.35 27.03
N ASP A 220 -3.78 11.27 27.14
CA ASP A 220 -3.91 12.56 27.80
C ASP A 220 -4.11 13.73 26.81
N PHE A 221 -4.64 13.45 25.62
CA PHE A 221 -4.94 14.51 24.65
C PHE A 221 -5.91 15.54 25.23
N THR A 222 -5.67 16.80 24.87
CA THR A 222 -6.44 17.94 25.36
C THR A 222 -7.28 18.55 24.25
N ARG A 223 -8.24 19.42 24.61
CA ARG A 223 -8.99 20.20 23.63
C ARG A 223 -8.07 21.09 22.77
N ALA A 224 -7.01 21.64 23.36
CA ALA A 224 -6.02 22.44 22.64
C ALA A 224 -5.28 21.63 21.58
N ASP A 225 -4.92 20.36 21.89
CA ASP A 225 -4.32 19.43 20.91
C ASP A 225 -5.27 19.20 19.72
N LEU A 226 -6.58 19.05 19.97
CA LEU A 226 -7.58 18.85 18.92
C LEU A 226 -7.82 20.12 18.07
N GLU A 227 -7.80 21.29 18.68
CA GLU A 227 -7.90 22.57 17.98
C GLU A 227 -6.65 22.82 17.09
N GLU A 228 -5.46 22.48 17.59
CA GLU A 228 -4.22 22.52 16.81
C GLU A 228 -4.28 21.56 15.62
N LEU A 229 -4.69 20.30 15.84
CA LEU A 229 -4.86 19.32 14.76
C LEU A 229 -5.87 19.80 13.71
N ALA A 230 -7.05 20.27 14.14
CA ALA A 230 -8.07 20.79 13.25
C ALA A 230 -7.55 21.97 12.39
N SER A 231 -6.74 22.84 13.00
CA SER A 231 -6.07 23.93 12.28
C SER A 231 -5.06 23.43 11.25
N LYS A 232 -4.23 22.44 11.62
CA LYS A 232 -3.27 21.80 10.69
C LYS A 232 -3.98 21.16 9.50
N LEU A 233 -5.04 20.38 9.72
CA LEU A 233 -5.80 19.73 8.66
C LEU A 233 -6.39 20.74 7.66
N ARG A 234 -6.89 21.90 8.13
CA ARG A 234 -7.37 23.00 7.24
C ARG A 234 -6.25 23.60 6.40
N THR A 235 -5.05 23.73 6.97
CA THR A 235 -3.88 24.33 6.27
C THR A 235 -3.41 23.48 5.11
N ILE A 236 -3.53 22.15 5.23
CA ILE A 236 -3.03 21.19 4.22
C ILE A 236 -3.99 21.09 3.02
N ARG A 237 -5.18 21.70 3.12
CA ARG A 237 -6.21 21.67 2.04
C ARG A 237 -6.61 20.25 1.60
N ILE A 238 -6.62 19.32 2.54
CA ILE A 238 -7.15 17.98 2.29
C ILE A 238 -8.69 18.13 2.15
N PRO A 239 -9.31 17.55 1.12
CA PRO A 239 -10.76 17.63 0.93
C PRO A 239 -11.50 16.71 1.90
N LEU A 240 -11.49 17.04 3.18
CA LEU A 240 -12.21 16.32 4.23
C LEU A 240 -13.61 16.92 4.38
N LYS A 241 -14.57 16.11 4.84
CA LYS A 241 -15.86 16.61 5.27
C LYS A 241 -15.69 17.57 6.44
N ASP A 242 -16.55 18.57 6.53
CA ASP A 242 -16.48 19.64 7.55
C ASP A 242 -16.42 19.10 9.00
N GLU A 243 -17.00 17.95 9.25
CA GLU A 243 -16.98 17.28 10.58
C GLU A 243 -15.56 16.94 11.06
N PHE A 244 -14.64 16.57 10.14
CA PHE A 244 -13.24 16.28 10.47
C PHE A 244 -12.41 17.51 10.89
N TYR A 245 -12.96 18.70 10.69
CA TYR A 245 -12.34 19.93 11.18
C TYR A 245 -12.90 20.40 12.54
N GLN A 246 -13.79 19.57 13.14
CA GLN A 246 -14.40 19.89 14.43
C GLN A 246 -13.65 19.19 15.56
N PRO A 247 -13.12 19.91 16.57
CA PRO A 247 -12.43 19.30 17.70
C PRO A 247 -13.25 18.23 18.44
N ASP A 248 -14.56 18.43 18.56
CA ASP A 248 -15.44 17.49 19.25
C ASP A 248 -15.57 16.16 18.48
N PHE A 249 -15.61 16.18 17.15
CA PHE A 249 -15.60 14.98 16.32
C PHE A 249 -14.26 14.25 16.42
N LEU A 250 -13.14 14.98 16.33
CA LEU A 250 -11.80 14.41 16.50
C LEU A 250 -11.63 13.77 17.88
N GLY A 251 -12.11 14.45 18.93
CA GLY A 251 -12.06 13.92 20.30
C GLY A 251 -12.81 12.59 20.44
N GLN A 252 -14.05 12.50 19.93
CA GLN A 252 -14.80 11.25 19.90
C GLN A 252 -14.09 10.14 19.10
N HIS A 253 -13.42 10.50 18.02
CA HIS A 253 -12.65 9.55 17.20
C HIS A 253 -11.45 9.01 17.99
N PHE A 254 -10.70 9.89 18.66
CA PHE A 254 -9.57 9.54 19.51
C PHE A 254 -9.99 8.65 20.68
N GLU A 255 -11.07 9.02 21.39
CA GLU A 255 -11.62 8.19 22.45
C GLU A 255 -11.93 6.77 21.98
N ARG A 256 -12.49 6.60 20.78
CA ARG A 256 -12.79 5.27 20.21
C ARG A 256 -11.52 4.46 19.93
N ILE A 257 -10.45 5.10 19.48
CA ILE A 257 -9.16 4.44 19.22
C ILE A 257 -8.49 4.05 20.54
N LEU A 258 -8.46 4.98 21.50
CA LEU A 258 -7.70 4.83 22.75
C LEU A 258 -8.46 4.06 23.85
N THR A 259 -9.77 3.80 23.66
CA THR A 259 -10.56 3.06 24.65
C THR A 259 -10.64 1.58 24.33
N ASN A 260 -10.11 0.75 25.21
CA ASN A 260 -10.30 -0.71 25.13
C ASN A 260 -11.69 -1.09 25.65
N ARG A 261 -12.68 -1.14 24.76
CA ARG A 261 -14.04 -1.53 25.07
C ARG A 261 -14.19 -3.03 25.14
N LYS A 262 -14.94 -3.54 26.13
CA LYS A 262 -15.20 -4.97 26.31
C LYS A 262 -16.59 -5.39 25.82
N GLY A 263 -16.73 -6.66 25.49
CA GLY A 263 -18.01 -7.29 25.20
C GLY A 263 -18.69 -6.79 23.94
N TRP A 264 -17.96 -6.73 22.81
CA TRP A 264 -18.53 -6.32 21.52
C TRP A 264 -19.64 -7.26 21.04
N THR A 265 -20.80 -6.71 20.70
CA THR A 265 -21.94 -7.46 20.17
C THR A 265 -22.68 -6.65 19.11
N ILE A 266 -23.36 -7.36 18.19
CA ILE A 266 -24.29 -6.80 17.20
C ILE A 266 -25.75 -7.20 17.48
N GLY A 267 -26.04 -7.82 18.63
CA GLY A 267 -27.38 -8.33 18.95
C GLY A 267 -28.46 -7.25 19.01
N ASP A 268 -28.08 -6.00 19.21
CA ASP A 268 -28.94 -4.81 19.20
C ASP A 268 -29.05 -4.13 17.82
N CYS A 269 -28.24 -4.52 16.84
CA CYS A 269 -28.25 -3.96 15.48
C CYS A 269 -29.42 -4.53 14.67
N LYS A 270 -30.21 -3.65 14.06
CA LYS A 270 -31.38 -4.01 13.25
C LYS A 270 -31.14 -3.88 11.75
N THR A 271 -30.17 -3.05 11.38
CA THR A 271 -29.85 -2.74 9.98
C THR A 271 -28.40 -3.09 9.65
N ARG A 272 -28.13 -3.30 8.37
CA ARG A 272 -26.76 -3.51 7.86
C ARG A 272 -25.84 -2.34 8.18
N SER A 273 -26.35 -1.11 8.06
CA SER A 273 -25.62 0.11 8.38
C SER A 273 -25.20 0.15 9.86
N GLU A 274 -26.08 -0.23 10.78
CA GLU A 274 -25.73 -0.31 12.21
C GLU A 274 -24.66 -1.36 12.49
N ILE A 275 -24.70 -2.51 11.80
CA ILE A 275 -23.66 -3.55 11.90
C ILE A 275 -22.32 -3.01 11.39
N PHE A 276 -22.30 -2.35 10.24
CA PHE A 276 -21.08 -1.76 9.67
C PHE A 276 -20.50 -0.67 10.59
N ASN A 277 -21.35 0.18 11.14
CA ASN A 277 -20.93 1.17 12.12
C ASN A 277 -20.34 0.52 13.37
N ARG A 278 -20.91 -0.59 13.84
CA ARG A 278 -20.36 -1.34 14.96
C ARG A 278 -19.00 -1.96 14.63
N TYR A 279 -18.86 -2.60 13.46
CA TYR A 279 -17.58 -3.14 13.02
C TYR A 279 -16.51 -2.06 12.82
N TYR A 280 -16.91 -0.89 12.33
CA TYR A 280 -16.01 0.25 12.25
C TYR A 280 -15.51 0.68 13.64
N GLN A 281 -16.40 0.79 14.63
CA GLN A 281 -16.00 1.11 16.01
C GLN A 281 -15.07 0.05 16.61
N VAL A 282 -15.38 -1.25 16.42
CA VAL A 282 -14.51 -2.36 16.85
C VAL A 282 -13.13 -2.23 16.22
N SER A 283 -13.08 -1.92 14.91
CA SER A 283 -11.81 -1.79 14.21
C SER A 283 -10.97 -0.60 14.72
N LEU A 284 -11.58 0.51 15.13
CA LEU A 284 -10.87 1.63 15.74
C LEU A 284 -10.22 1.27 17.08
N SER A 285 -10.94 0.56 17.95
CA SER A 285 -10.37 0.06 19.21
C SER A 285 -9.27 -0.99 18.95
N PHE A 286 -9.40 -1.81 17.92
CA PHE A 286 -8.34 -2.72 17.47
C PHE A 286 -7.09 -1.97 16.99
N MET A 287 -7.24 -0.81 16.34
CA MET A 287 -6.11 0.04 15.98
C MET A 287 -5.29 0.47 17.20
N GLY A 288 -5.96 0.90 18.28
CA GLY A 288 -5.31 1.21 19.56
C GLY A 288 -4.58 0.01 20.16
N PHE A 289 -5.20 -1.17 20.17
CA PHE A 289 -4.57 -2.42 20.61
C PHE A 289 -3.31 -2.76 19.81
N LEU A 290 -3.33 -2.60 18.49
CA LEU A 290 -2.17 -2.83 17.64
C LEU A 290 -1.00 -1.89 17.98
N HIS A 291 -1.31 -0.63 18.25
CA HIS A 291 -0.30 0.34 18.65
C HIS A 291 0.30 0.01 20.02
N GLU A 292 -0.55 -0.18 21.03
CA GLU A 292 -0.14 -0.38 22.44
C GLU A 292 0.49 -1.74 22.68
N CYS A 293 -0.10 -2.82 22.14
CA CYS A 293 0.27 -4.19 22.47
C CYS A 293 1.18 -4.85 21.43
N LYS A 294 1.14 -4.39 20.16
CA LYS A 294 1.93 -4.98 19.05
C LYS A 294 3.03 -4.07 18.53
N GLY A 295 3.19 -2.87 19.11
CA GLY A 295 4.26 -1.92 18.73
C GLY A 295 4.15 -1.42 17.29
N LYS A 296 2.92 -1.41 16.72
CA LYS A 296 2.69 -0.83 15.40
C LYS A 296 2.67 0.70 15.52
N ASP A 297 3.30 1.40 14.55
CA ASP A 297 3.02 2.82 14.41
C ASP A 297 1.56 3.04 13.98
N TRP A 298 1.06 4.27 14.03
CA TRP A 298 -0.36 4.54 13.80
C TRP A 298 -0.80 4.23 12.36
N LEU A 299 0.08 4.44 11.36
CA LEU A 299 -0.23 4.09 9.97
C LEU A 299 -0.26 2.58 9.76
N ALA A 300 0.69 1.83 10.33
CA ALA A 300 0.64 0.38 10.31
C ALA A 300 -0.62 -0.13 11.00
N ALA A 301 -0.93 0.38 12.20
CA ALA A 301 -2.12 -0.02 12.94
C ALA A 301 -3.41 0.26 12.15
N ASP A 302 -3.50 1.40 11.45
CA ASP A 302 -4.63 1.72 10.56
C ASP A 302 -4.72 0.77 9.37
N PHE A 303 -3.59 0.45 8.74
CA PHE A 303 -3.56 -0.49 7.61
C PHE A 303 -4.05 -1.88 8.02
N TYR A 304 -3.56 -2.41 9.13
CA TYR A 304 -4.01 -3.70 9.68
C TYR A 304 -5.48 -3.67 10.07
N ARG A 305 -5.93 -2.60 10.74
CA ARG A 305 -7.35 -2.42 11.08
C ARG A 305 -8.25 -2.43 9.85
N LYS A 306 -7.84 -1.76 8.76
CA LYS A 306 -8.59 -1.74 7.49
C LYS A 306 -8.72 -3.15 6.89
N MET A 307 -7.69 -3.99 7.00
CA MET A 307 -7.76 -5.37 6.52
C MET A 307 -8.74 -6.21 7.36
N ALA A 308 -8.74 -6.08 8.68
CA ALA A 308 -9.73 -6.75 9.54
C ALA A 308 -11.16 -6.26 9.24
N LEU A 309 -11.34 -4.95 9.09
CA LEU A 309 -12.65 -4.38 8.76
C LEU A 309 -13.17 -4.87 7.39
N ARG A 310 -12.29 -4.92 6.37
CA ARG A 310 -12.63 -5.47 5.04
C ARG A 310 -13.15 -6.90 5.16
N TYR A 311 -12.51 -7.74 5.96
CA TYR A 311 -12.99 -9.09 6.23
C TYR A 311 -14.38 -9.07 6.89
N LEU A 312 -14.57 -8.30 7.95
CA LEU A 312 -15.85 -8.22 8.68
C LEU A 312 -16.99 -7.77 7.77
N VAL A 313 -16.75 -6.78 6.93
CA VAL A 313 -17.74 -6.28 5.95
C VAL A 313 -18.06 -7.35 4.89
N TYR A 314 -17.05 -8.04 4.41
CA TYR A 314 -17.22 -9.09 3.38
C TYR A 314 -18.05 -10.28 3.86
N VAL A 315 -17.91 -10.69 5.11
CA VAL A 315 -18.61 -11.88 5.64
C VAL A 315 -20.06 -11.62 6.04
N VAL A 316 -20.51 -10.36 6.04
CA VAL A 316 -21.93 -10.01 6.33
C VAL A 316 -22.79 -10.41 5.14
N PRO A 317 -23.77 -11.31 5.31
CA PRO A 317 -24.67 -11.72 4.23
C PRO A 317 -25.54 -10.54 3.76
N GLU A 318 -25.81 -10.50 2.47
CA GLU A 318 -26.81 -9.56 1.93
C GLU A 318 -28.19 -9.88 2.48
N GLY A 319 -28.93 -8.83 2.88
CA GLY A 319 -30.33 -8.93 3.30
C GLY A 319 -30.61 -9.63 4.62
N LYS A 320 -29.58 -10.04 5.39
CA LYS A 320 -29.75 -10.71 6.69
C LYS A 320 -28.76 -10.20 7.71
N CYS A 321 -29.22 -9.94 8.94
CA CYS A 321 -28.33 -9.75 10.07
C CYS A 321 -27.70 -11.11 10.46
N PRO A 322 -26.35 -11.17 10.61
CA PRO A 322 -25.71 -12.39 11.07
C PRO A 322 -26.17 -12.75 12.50
N ARG A 323 -26.31 -14.04 12.78
CA ARG A 323 -26.68 -14.51 14.12
C ARG A 323 -25.56 -14.35 15.14
N GLU A 324 -24.32 -14.43 14.67
CA GLU A 324 -23.11 -14.28 15.47
C GLU A 324 -22.48 -12.93 15.19
N THR A 325 -21.95 -12.28 16.21
CA THR A 325 -21.28 -10.97 16.09
C THR A 325 -20.06 -11.07 15.17
N PHE A 326 -19.24 -12.11 15.35
CA PHE A 326 -18.04 -12.33 14.57
C PHE A 326 -18.06 -13.70 13.91
N VAL A 327 -18.22 -13.72 12.59
CA VAL A 327 -18.32 -14.97 11.83
C VAL A 327 -16.97 -15.29 11.21
N PHE A 328 -16.25 -16.24 11.82
CA PHE A 328 -14.99 -16.75 11.29
C PHE A 328 -15.12 -18.20 10.87
N THR A 329 -14.71 -18.53 9.68
CA THR A 329 -14.44 -19.91 9.21
C THR A 329 -13.25 -19.89 8.27
N LYS A 330 -12.50 -21.00 8.21
CA LYS A 330 -11.35 -21.12 7.29
C LYS A 330 -11.75 -20.75 5.86
N ASN A 331 -12.85 -21.31 5.35
CA ASN A 331 -13.33 -21.05 3.98
C ASN A 331 -13.66 -19.55 3.73
N LYS A 332 -14.16 -18.82 4.73
CA LYS A 332 -14.42 -17.38 4.58
C LYS A 332 -13.14 -16.58 4.56
N ILE A 333 -12.14 -16.96 5.36
CA ILE A 333 -10.82 -16.34 5.31
C ILE A 333 -10.20 -16.58 3.94
N GLU A 334 -10.17 -17.81 3.45
CA GLU A 334 -9.67 -18.17 2.12
C GLU A 334 -10.37 -17.40 1.00
N SER A 335 -11.71 -17.35 1.02
CA SER A 335 -12.47 -16.64 -0.02
C SER A 335 -12.26 -15.13 0.03
N THR A 336 -12.07 -14.53 1.21
CA THR A 336 -11.74 -13.11 1.35
C THR A 336 -10.35 -12.82 0.79
N LEU A 337 -9.37 -13.67 1.10
CA LEU A 337 -8.02 -13.55 0.55
C LEU A 337 -8.03 -13.69 -0.99
N ALA A 338 -8.72 -14.71 -1.50
CA ALA A 338 -8.84 -14.93 -2.94
C ALA A 338 -9.48 -13.71 -3.63
N LYS A 339 -10.51 -13.11 -3.04
CA LYS A 339 -11.14 -11.89 -3.56
C LYS A 339 -10.21 -10.68 -3.47
N THR A 340 -9.46 -10.54 -2.38
CA THR A 340 -8.46 -9.48 -2.23
C THR A 340 -7.36 -9.61 -3.28
N CYS A 341 -6.91 -10.84 -3.56
CA CYS A 341 -5.93 -11.11 -4.61
C CYS A 341 -6.50 -10.92 -6.03
N SER A 342 -7.78 -11.27 -6.25
CA SER A 342 -8.41 -11.24 -7.58
C SER A 342 -8.98 -9.88 -7.97
N SER A 343 -9.18 -8.96 -7.03
CA SER A 343 -9.69 -7.62 -7.30
C SER A 343 -8.67 -6.72 -8.01
N TYR A 344 -7.42 -7.16 -8.09
CA TYR A 344 -6.35 -6.49 -8.81
C TYR A 344 -5.74 -7.46 -9.83
N PHE A 345 -5.40 -6.98 -11.01
CA PHE A 345 -4.73 -7.78 -12.06
C PHE A 345 -3.37 -8.34 -11.63
N PHE A 346 -2.85 -7.86 -10.48
CA PHE A 346 -1.57 -8.26 -9.91
C PHE A 346 -1.75 -8.69 -8.45
N LEU A 347 -1.01 -9.72 -8.05
CA LEU A 347 -0.97 -10.19 -6.67
C LEU A 347 -0.36 -9.11 -5.76
N HIS A 348 -1.15 -8.57 -4.83
CA HIS A 348 -0.66 -7.70 -3.78
C HIS A 348 -0.18 -8.55 -2.60
N SER A 349 1.06 -9.00 -2.65
CA SER A 349 1.66 -9.86 -1.62
C SER A 349 1.57 -9.25 -0.22
N THR A 350 1.84 -7.95 -0.11
CA THR A 350 1.73 -7.19 1.14
C THR A 350 0.31 -7.27 1.72
N ALA A 351 -0.71 -6.94 0.92
CA ALA A 351 -2.10 -6.95 1.38
C ALA A 351 -2.56 -8.35 1.82
N VAL A 352 -2.13 -9.41 1.14
CA VAL A 352 -2.44 -10.80 1.51
C VAL A 352 -1.85 -11.16 2.85
N ILE A 353 -0.56 -10.90 3.05
CA ILE A 353 0.14 -11.21 4.31
C ILE A 353 -0.44 -10.37 5.45
N VAL A 354 -0.61 -9.07 5.25
CA VAL A 354 -1.17 -8.16 6.26
C VAL A 354 -2.61 -8.56 6.60
N SER A 355 -3.39 -9.08 5.65
CA SER A 355 -4.74 -9.58 5.95
C SER A 355 -4.71 -10.76 6.90
N LEU A 356 -3.81 -11.73 6.70
CA LEU A 356 -3.66 -12.89 7.60
C LEU A 356 -3.17 -12.48 8.98
N ASP A 357 -2.13 -11.66 9.05
CA ASP A 357 -1.61 -11.13 10.31
C ASP A 357 -2.65 -10.30 11.07
N SER A 358 -3.40 -9.48 10.33
CA SER A 358 -4.47 -8.67 10.89
C SER A 358 -5.54 -9.54 11.54
N LEU A 359 -6.01 -10.59 10.87
CA LEU A 359 -7.01 -11.50 11.43
C LEU A 359 -6.48 -12.32 12.60
N TYR A 360 -5.19 -12.69 12.56
CA TYR A 360 -4.53 -13.39 13.66
C TYR A 360 -4.55 -12.53 14.95
N TRP A 361 -4.12 -11.26 14.85
CA TRP A 361 -4.10 -10.35 15.99
C TRP A 361 -5.49 -9.82 16.36
N PHE A 362 -6.40 -9.72 15.39
CA PHE A 362 -7.77 -9.35 15.66
C PHE A 362 -8.49 -10.41 16.51
N ALA A 363 -8.21 -11.70 16.29
CA ALA A 363 -8.72 -12.77 17.14
C ALA A 363 -8.21 -12.67 18.59
N GLU A 364 -6.95 -12.29 18.79
CA GLU A 364 -6.37 -12.03 20.11
C GLU A 364 -7.06 -10.84 20.80
N TYR A 365 -7.20 -9.72 20.07
CA TYR A 365 -7.94 -8.55 20.55
C TYR A 365 -9.38 -8.88 20.96
N LEU A 366 -10.08 -9.67 20.15
CA LEU A 366 -11.47 -10.06 20.46
C LEU A 366 -11.58 -10.93 21.71
N GLU A 367 -10.60 -11.78 21.97
CA GLU A 367 -10.53 -12.59 23.19
C GLU A 367 -10.22 -11.71 24.41
N GLU A 368 -9.19 -10.85 24.34
CA GLU A 368 -8.85 -9.91 25.42
C GLU A 368 -10.00 -8.92 25.75
N SER A 369 -10.83 -8.61 24.76
CA SER A 369 -12.04 -7.80 24.94
C SER A 369 -13.28 -8.58 25.38
N ASP A 370 -13.15 -9.85 25.78
CA ASP A 370 -14.25 -10.73 26.19
C ASP A 370 -15.35 -10.88 25.10
N SER A 371 -14.99 -10.74 23.81
CA SER A 371 -15.94 -10.79 22.68
C SER A 371 -16.02 -12.16 22.02
N ILE A 372 -14.99 -12.99 22.15
CA ILE A 372 -14.97 -14.40 21.76
C ILE A 372 -14.25 -15.24 22.81
N PRO A 373 -14.55 -16.55 22.94
CA PRO A 373 -13.82 -17.42 23.85
C PRO A 373 -12.44 -17.83 23.29
N GLU A 374 -11.55 -18.29 24.17
CA GLU A 374 -10.17 -18.70 23.87
C GLU A 374 -10.10 -19.76 22.76
N GLU A 375 -11.02 -20.75 22.79
CA GLU A 375 -11.06 -21.80 21.78
C GLU A 375 -11.30 -21.23 20.37
N ARG A 376 -12.11 -20.16 20.29
CA ARG A 376 -12.40 -19.50 19.03
C ARG A 376 -11.19 -18.72 18.52
N ARG A 377 -10.51 -17.97 19.40
CA ARG A 377 -9.24 -17.31 19.09
C ARG A 377 -8.24 -18.31 18.52
N THR A 378 -7.99 -19.40 19.25
CA THR A 378 -7.04 -20.44 18.85
C THR A 378 -7.37 -21.03 17.47
N ALA A 379 -8.64 -21.30 17.20
CA ALA A 379 -9.06 -21.82 15.90
C ALA A 379 -8.77 -20.82 14.76
N ILE A 380 -9.08 -19.52 14.94
CA ILE A 380 -8.83 -18.47 13.94
C ILE A 380 -7.32 -18.34 13.69
N GLN A 381 -6.52 -18.28 14.75
CA GLN A 381 -5.06 -18.16 14.65
C GLN A 381 -4.44 -19.36 13.94
N THR A 382 -4.93 -20.57 14.21
CA THR A 382 -4.51 -21.80 13.51
C THR A 382 -4.80 -21.70 12.01
N TRP A 383 -6.01 -21.27 11.61
CA TRP A 383 -6.37 -21.14 10.20
C TRP A 383 -5.53 -20.08 9.49
N CYS A 384 -5.26 -18.93 10.14
CA CYS A 384 -4.38 -17.91 9.59
C CYS A 384 -2.96 -18.44 9.38
N SER A 385 -2.40 -19.15 10.37
CA SER A 385 -1.06 -19.76 10.28
C SER A 385 -0.98 -20.80 9.18
N GLU A 386 -1.97 -21.69 9.06
CA GLU A 386 -2.03 -22.68 7.99
C GLU A 386 -2.05 -22.04 6.60
N LEU A 387 -2.88 -21.01 6.42
CA LEU A 387 -2.98 -20.29 5.16
C LEU A 387 -1.69 -19.52 4.84
N TYR A 388 -1.08 -18.88 5.85
CA TYR A 388 0.21 -18.22 5.68
C TYR A 388 1.28 -19.21 5.17
N HIS A 389 1.43 -20.36 5.81
CA HIS A 389 2.39 -21.38 5.40
C HIS A 389 2.10 -21.99 4.02
N GLN A 390 0.87 -21.91 3.53
CA GLN A 390 0.52 -22.33 2.18
C GLN A 390 0.89 -21.29 1.12
N VAL A 391 0.67 -20.01 1.42
CA VAL A 391 0.83 -18.89 0.45
C VAL A 391 2.25 -18.32 0.45
N PHE A 392 2.82 -18.10 1.63
CA PHE A 392 4.07 -17.37 1.79
C PHE A 392 5.29 -17.97 1.06
N PRO A 393 5.51 -19.30 1.06
CA PRO A 393 6.63 -19.88 0.30
C PRO A 393 6.58 -19.58 -1.21
N GLY A 394 5.38 -19.48 -1.77
CA GLY A 394 5.20 -19.06 -3.16
C GLY A 394 5.62 -17.61 -3.39
N LEU A 395 5.22 -16.72 -2.50
CA LEU A 395 5.57 -15.29 -2.54
C LEU A 395 7.08 -15.07 -2.37
N LEU A 396 7.73 -15.76 -1.42
CA LEU A 396 9.18 -15.67 -1.20
C LEU A 396 10.00 -16.08 -2.42
N ARG A 397 9.44 -16.93 -3.29
CA ARG A 397 10.13 -17.41 -4.49
C ARG A 397 10.00 -16.50 -5.69
N THR A 398 9.12 -15.52 -5.64
CA THR A 398 8.77 -14.70 -6.80
C THR A 398 8.92 -13.22 -6.57
N GLU A 399 8.95 -12.74 -5.32
CA GLU A 399 8.92 -11.32 -5.02
C GLU A 399 9.91 -10.91 -3.93
N VAL A 400 10.73 -9.90 -4.21
CA VAL A 400 11.64 -9.29 -3.20
C VAL A 400 10.86 -8.70 -2.03
N SER A 401 9.65 -8.16 -2.29
CA SER A 401 8.78 -7.57 -1.27
C SER A 401 8.37 -8.57 -0.18
N ALA A 402 8.20 -9.85 -0.52
CA ALA A 402 7.89 -10.90 0.46
C ALA A 402 9.01 -11.10 1.49
N LYS A 403 10.27 -10.78 1.13
CA LYS A 403 11.42 -10.85 2.05
C LYS A 403 11.24 -9.97 3.29
N ALA A 404 10.54 -8.84 3.16
CA ALA A 404 10.26 -7.94 4.28
C ALA A 404 9.37 -8.57 5.37
N PHE A 405 8.70 -9.68 5.05
CA PHE A 405 7.79 -10.39 5.95
C PHE A 405 8.34 -11.73 6.46
N GLU A 406 9.55 -12.14 6.05
CA GLU A 406 10.16 -13.41 6.47
C GLU A 406 10.33 -13.54 8.00
N ARG A 407 10.35 -12.41 8.70
CA ARG A 407 10.52 -12.32 10.15
C ARG A 407 9.23 -12.11 10.94
N PHE A 408 8.09 -12.03 10.27
CA PHE A 408 6.81 -11.91 10.96
C PHE A 408 6.49 -13.23 11.65
N PRO A 409 6.35 -13.25 12.98
CA PRO A 409 5.93 -14.45 13.68
C PRO A 409 4.42 -14.65 13.43
N LEU A 410 4.08 -15.66 12.68
CA LEU A 410 2.77 -16.32 12.77
C LEU A 410 2.92 -17.64 13.49
#